data_805cb21d708462b50e98f5173b551a75
#
_entry.id   805cb21d708462b50e98f5173b551a75
#
_cell.length_a   1.000
_cell.length_b   1.000
_cell.length_c   1.000
_cell.angle_alpha   90.00
_cell.angle_beta   90.00
_cell.angle_gamma   90.00
#
_symmetry.space_group_name_H-M   'P 1'
#
loop_
_entity.id
_entity.type
_entity.pdbx_description
1 polymer ?
#
loop_
_entity_poly.entity_id
_entity_poly.type
_entity_poly.pdbx_seq_one_letter_code
_entity_poly.pdbx_strand_id
1 'polypeptide(L)'
;MTRYLVEVSHEASPIACAVGVQMFMTSGNHFLANADWGCEDGEHKAWMIVEAENREDVRSIVPFAYRPQTKIVALRQFRPQELDDIVRHHGS
;
A
#
# COMPACT_ATOMS: atom_id res chain seq x y z
N MET A 1 -7.29 1.74 15.21
CA MET A 1 -6.85 2.05 13.83
C MET A 1 -6.84 0.81 12.98
N THR A 2 -7.10 0.98 11.71
CA THR A 2 -7.06 -0.11 10.73
C THR A 2 -5.70 -0.15 10.06
N ARG A 3 -5.21 -1.35 9.80
CA ARG A 3 -4.01 -1.56 8.99
C ARG A 3 -4.42 -1.67 7.53
N TYR A 4 -3.71 -0.96 6.68
CA TYR A 4 -3.96 -0.98 5.24
C TYR A 4 -2.71 -1.41 4.51
N LEU A 5 -2.88 -2.31 3.54
CA LEU A 5 -1.82 -2.60 2.56
C LEU A 5 -1.98 -1.59 1.42
N VAL A 6 -0.90 -0.88 1.13
CA VAL A 6 -0.87 0.09 0.05
C VAL A 6 0.05 -0.43 -1.04
N GLU A 7 -0.47 -0.55 -2.25
CA GLU A 7 0.28 -1.01 -3.41
C GLU A 7 0.28 0.11 -4.44
N VAL A 8 1.48 0.57 -4.81
CA VAL A 8 1.64 1.66 -5.77
C VAL A 8 2.42 1.15 -6.97
N SER A 9 1.79 1.14 -8.14
CA SER A 9 2.42 0.72 -9.38
C SER A 9 3.15 1.88 -10.04
N HIS A 10 4.22 1.59 -10.77
CA HIS A 10 4.93 2.56 -11.59
C HIS A 10 5.36 1.91 -12.90
N GLU A 11 5.82 2.73 -13.85
CA GLU A 11 6.26 2.23 -15.14
C GLU A 11 7.46 1.29 -15.01
N ALA A 12 7.51 0.31 -15.90
CA ALA A 12 8.55 -0.71 -15.93
C ALA A 12 9.82 -0.18 -16.60
N SER A 13 10.47 0.79 -15.96
CA SER A 13 11.74 1.32 -16.44
C SER A 13 12.66 1.64 -15.26
N PRO A 14 13.99 1.57 -15.45
CA PRO A 14 14.93 1.90 -14.39
C PRO A 14 14.77 3.36 -13.91
N ILE A 15 14.49 4.27 -14.80
CA ILE A 15 14.31 5.68 -14.44
C ILE A 15 13.04 5.89 -13.63
N ALA A 16 11.93 5.28 -14.05
CA ALA A 16 10.67 5.38 -13.32
C ALA A 16 10.80 4.79 -11.91
N CYS A 17 11.52 3.67 -11.79
CA CYS A 17 11.78 3.06 -10.50
C CYS A 17 12.59 4.00 -9.59
N ALA A 18 13.68 4.57 -10.12
CA ALA A 18 14.53 5.47 -9.36
C ALA A 18 13.78 6.74 -8.91
N VAL A 19 12.98 7.30 -9.79
CA VAL A 19 12.16 8.49 -9.49
C VAL A 19 11.15 8.16 -8.37
N GLY A 20 10.48 7.03 -8.46
CA GLY A 20 9.52 6.62 -7.44
C GLY A 20 10.17 6.44 -6.07
N VAL A 21 11.27 5.73 -6.03
CA VAL A 21 12.03 5.52 -4.78
C VAL A 21 12.44 6.86 -4.18
N GLN A 22 12.99 7.75 -5.01
CA GLN A 22 13.43 9.07 -4.55
C GLN A 22 12.27 9.88 -3.99
N MET A 23 11.14 9.92 -4.67
CA MET A 23 9.97 10.66 -4.21
C MET A 23 9.47 10.15 -2.86
N PHE A 24 9.44 8.83 -2.69
CA PHE A 24 9.00 8.24 -1.44
C PHE A 24 9.98 8.53 -0.31
N MET A 25 11.28 8.39 -0.56
CA MET A 25 12.31 8.60 0.45
C MET A 25 12.42 10.06 0.88
N THR A 26 12.14 11.00 0.00
CA THR A 26 12.26 12.43 0.30
C THR A 26 10.96 13.08 0.74
N SER A 27 9.88 12.32 0.84
CA SER A 27 8.56 12.83 1.20
C SER A 27 8.44 13.35 2.64
N GLY A 28 9.32 12.88 3.52
CA GLY A 28 9.22 13.18 4.95
C GLY A 28 8.25 12.27 5.70
N ASN A 29 7.60 11.35 5.02
CA ASN A 29 6.66 10.41 5.62
C ASN A 29 7.35 9.07 5.85
N HIS A 30 7.34 8.56 7.09
CA HIS A 30 8.07 7.34 7.42
C HIS A 30 7.47 6.08 6.78
N PHE A 31 6.17 6.04 6.52
CA PHE A 31 5.57 4.91 5.82
C PHE A 31 6.12 4.81 4.39
N LEU A 32 6.17 5.94 3.69
CA LEU A 32 6.72 5.99 2.34
C LEU A 32 8.22 5.69 2.32
N ALA A 33 8.95 6.26 3.27
CA ALA A 33 10.41 6.06 3.35
C ALA A 33 10.78 4.60 3.60
N ASN A 34 9.91 3.83 4.21
CA ASN A 34 10.14 2.42 4.54
C ASN A 34 9.37 1.46 3.63
N ALA A 35 8.90 1.93 2.49
CA ALA A 35 8.21 1.07 1.53
C ALA A 35 9.14 0.00 0.98
N ASP A 36 8.57 -1.16 0.68
CA ASP A 36 9.28 -2.25 0.01
C ASP A 36 9.04 -2.18 -1.48
N TRP A 37 10.07 -2.42 -2.27
CA TRP A 37 10.02 -2.28 -3.73
C TRP A 37 10.34 -3.60 -4.40
N GLY A 38 9.52 -3.98 -5.38
CA GLY A 38 9.68 -5.23 -6.11
C GLY A 38 10.38 -5.10 -7.46
N CYS A 39 10.94 -3.94 -7.77
CA CYS A 39 11.51 -3.65 -9.10
C CYS A 39 12.58 -4.66 -9.51
N GLU A 40 13.44 -5.05 -8.59
CA GLU A 40 14.53 -5.97 -8.88
C GLU A 40 14.06 -7.38 -9.21
N ASP A 41 12.84 -7.72 -8.80
CA ASP A 41 12.23 -9.03 -9.08
C ASP A 41 11.19 -8.94 -10.20
N GLY A 42 11.18 -7.85 -10.95
CA GLY A 42 10.27 -7.67 -12.08
C GLY A 42 8.88 -7.17 -11.72
N GLU A 43 8.64 -6.91 -10.44
CA GLU A 43 7.37 -6.36 -9.98
C GLU A 43 7.51 -4.87 -9.75
N HIS A 44 7.04 -4.08 -10.69
CA HIS A 44 7.23 -2.61 -10.68
C HIS A 44 6.21 -1.94 -9.77
N LYS A 45 6.31 -2.22 -8.47
CA LYS A 45 5.40 -1.74 -7.45
C LYS A 45 6.15 -1.47 -6.16
N ALA A 46 5.55 -0.60 -5.36
CA ALA A 46 5.94 -0.40 -3.97
C ALA A 46 4.82 -0.87 -3.07
N TRP A 47 5.18 -1.46 -1.94
CA TRP A 47 4.22 -1.91 -0.94
C TRP A 47 4.58 -1.33 0.42
N MET A 48 3.54 -0.98 1.20
CA MET A 48 3.74 -0.54 2.57
C MET A 48 2.49 -0.85 3.39
N ILE A 49 2.67 -0.98 4.69
CA ILE A 49 1.57 -1.14 5.64
C ILE A 49 1.41 0.20 6.36
N VAL A 50 0.21 0.73 6.32
CA VAL A 50 -0.11 2.01 6.96
C VAL A 50 -1.23 1.80 7.96
N GLU A 51 -1.05 2.31 9.17
CA GLU A 51 -2.12 2.34 10.17
C GLU A 51 -2.79 3.70 10.13
N ALA A 52 -4.11 3.71 9.94
CA ALA A 52 -4.87 4.95 9.83
C ALA A 52 -6.32 4.75 10.26
N GLU A 53 -7.02 5.85 10.50
CA GLU A 53 -8.42 5.80 10.89
C GLU A 53 -9.33 5.40 9.74
N ASN A 54 -8.99 5.82 8.53
CA ASN A 54 -9.81 5.56 7.35
C ASN A 54 -8.96 5.57 6.08
N ARG A 55 -9.59 5.14 4.99
CA ARG A 55 -8.93 5.02 3.68
C ARG A 55 -8.49 6.36 3.11
N GLU A 56 -9.24 7.41 3.37
CA GLU A 56 -8.89 8.74 2.87
C GLU A 56 -7.59 9.25 3.47
N ASP A 57 -7.36 8.97 4.75
CA ASP A 57 -6.11 9.31 5.42
C ASP A 57 -4.93 8.59 4.76
N VAL A 58 -5.12 7.32 4.38
CA VAL A 58 -4.10 6.54 3.68
C VAL A 58 -3.81 7.15 2.32
N ARG A 59 -4.85 7.47 1.57
CA ARG A 59 -4.71 8.06 0.24
C ARG A 59 -3.92 9.37 0.28
N SER A 60 -4.16 10.18 1.30
CA SER A 60 -3.49 11.48 1.43
C SER A 60 -1.99 11.37 1.71
N ILE A 61 -1.52 10.23 2.22
CA ILE A 61 -0.09 9.97 2.44
C ILE A 61 0.62 9.78 1.08
N VAL A 62 -0.04 9.13 0.13
CA VAL A 62 0.54 8.83 -1.17
C VAL A 62 0.72 10.12 -1.98
N PRO A 63 1.89 10.35 -2.59
CA PRO A 63 2.10 11.52 -3.44
C PRO A 63 1.03 11.60 -4.51
N PHE A 64 0.54 12.81 -4.75
CA PHE A 64 -0.59 13.05 -5.66
C PHE A 64 -0.42 12.37 -7.02
N ALA A 65 0.79 12.44 -7.59
CA ALA A 65 1.08 11.88 -8.90
C ALA A 65 0.90 10.34 -8.96
N TYR A 66 1.00 9.67 -7.83
CA TYR A 66 0.89 8.21 -7.77
C TYR A 66 -0.49 7.72 -7.32
N ARG A 67 -1.39 8.61 -6.92
CA ARG A 67 -2.71 8.21 -6.44
C ARG A 67 -3.55 7.42 -7.43
N PRO A 68 -3.54 7.76 -8.74
CA PRO A 68 -4.34 6.99 -9.71
C PRO A 68 -3.93 5.53 -9.83
N GLN A 69 -2.66 5.19 -9.58
CA GLN A 69 -2.17 3.81 -9.66
C GLN A 69 -1.99 3.16 -8.28
N THR A 70 -2.66 3.68 -7.26
CA THR A 70 -2.57 3.18 -5.90
C THR A 70 -3.77 2.30 -5.58
N LYS A 71 -3.50 1.12 -5.03
CA LYS A 71 -4.50 0.21 -4.52
C LYS A 71 -4.37 0.15 -3.01
N ILE A 72 -5.48 0.30 -2.30
CA ILE A 72 -5.51 0.32 -0.84
C ILE A 72 -6.43 -0.80 -0.37
N VAL A 73 -5.91 -1.68 0.48
CA VAL A 73 -6.64 -2.84 0.98
C VAL A 73 -6.65 -2.80 2.51
N ALA A 74 -7.83 -2.78 3.09
CA ALA A 74 -7.97 -2.89 4.54
C ALA A 74 -7.65 -4.33 4.95
N LEU A 75 -6.79 -4.47 5.95
CA LEU A 75 -6.31 -5.78 6.40
C LEU A 75 -6.91 -6.10 7.76
N ARG A 76 -7.14 -7.38 7.97
CA ARG A 76 -7.63 -7.88 9.25
C ARG A 76 -7.06 -9.26 9.50
N GLN A 77 -6.63 -9.50 10.74
CA GLN A 77 -6.25 -10.84 11.19
C GLN A 77 -7.47 -11.48 11.85
N PHE A 78 -7.66 -12.77 11.62
CA PHE A 78 -8.76 -13.52 12.20
C PHE A 78 -8.24 -14.51 13.23
N ARG A 79 -9.03 -14.73 14.28
CA ARG A 79 -8.81 -15.80 15.25
C ARG A 79 -9.72 -16.97 14.90
N PRO A 80 -9.40 -18.20 15.36
CA PRO A 80 -10.24 -19.37 15.02
C PRO A 80 -11.71 -19.19 15.35
N GLN A 81 -12.04 -18.51 16.44
CA GLN A 81 -13.42 -18.29 16.85
C GLN A 81 -14.18 -17.30 15.96
N GLU A 82 -13.48 -16.67 15.02
CA GLU A 82 -14.08 -15.69 14.09
C GLU A 82 -14.37 -16.27 12.71
N LEU A 83 -14.30 -17.59 12.55
CA LEU A 83 -14.53 -18.23 11.25
C LEU A 83 -15.91 -17.93 10.67
N ASP A 84 -16.91 -17.79 11.50
CA ASP A 84 -18.28 -17.44 11.05
C ASP A 84 -18.31 -16.05 10.38
N ASP A 85 -17.50 -15.13 10.85
CA ASP A 85 -17.40 -13.79 10.25
C ASP A 85 -16.86 -13.86 8.83
N ILE A 86 -15.89 -14.75 8.59
CA ILE A 86 -15.30 -14.94 7.26
C ILE A 86 -16.38 -15.45 6.31
N VAL A 87 -17.12 -16.45 6.71
CA VAL A 87 -18.19 -17.03 5.91
C VAL A 87 -19.25 -15.98 5.58
N ARG A 88 -19.65 -15.18 6.57
CA ARG A 88 -20.66 -14.14 6.37
C ARG A 88 -20.23 -13.09 5.35
N HIS A 89 -18.95 -12.73 5.32
CA HIS A 89 -18.45 -11.72 4.39
C HIS A 89 -18.27 -12.25 2.97
N HIS A 90 -18.07 -13.57 2.82
CA HIS A 90 -17.82 -14.18 1.51
C HIS A 90 -18.99 -15.00 0.98
N GLY A 91 -19.96 -15.32 1.83
CA GLY A 91 -21.03 -16.24 1.48
C GLY A 91 -22.28 -15.60 0.88
N SER A 92 -22.28 -14.31 0.74
CA SER A 92 -23.45 -13.62 0.21
C SER A 92 -23.36 -13.41 -1.29
#